data_7bf86097ef5d62aeed4cb2a1dedd6495
#
_entry.id   7bf86097ef5d62aeed4cb2a1dedd6495
#
_cell.length_a   1.000
_cell.length_b   1.000
_cell.length_c   1.000
_cell.angle_alpha   90.00
_cell.angle_beta   90.00
_cell.angle_gamma   90.00
#
_symmetry.space_group_name_H-M   'P 1'
#
loop_
_entity.id
_entity.type
_entity.pdbx_description
1 polymer ?
#
loop_
_entity_poly.entity_id
_entity_poly.type
_entity_poly.pdbx_seq_one_letter_code
_entity_poly.pdbx_strand_id
1 'polypeptide(L)'
;MKVLVLGPGGREHAIIRALARDPQVTEVHSAPGNAGIAQDVPVHAIDANNPEQAVTLARELAADLVVIGPEAPLVAGVSDALREAGFAVFGPSAAAAQLEGSKAFAKQVMEEANVPTARAFVATTEAEAAQALDEFGAPYVVKDDGLAAGKGVVVTENRDAALEHANACFAAGGSVVIEEFLDGPEVSLFVISDGKNVLPLSPAQDFKRIFDNDEGPNTGGMGAYTPLDWLPEGFVDEVIEKIARPTIARMAERGTPFVGVLFCGLAVTSRGVRVIEFNARFGDPETQAVLARLRTPLGQLLLAASRGEIAEDTRLEWDPRTAVDVVMAAENYPGTPRKGDAIAGLENASDVPNVHVVHAGTAVAGEEIVTAGGRVLAVVALGDTLAQARDAAYEGVHAITWEGAQYRTDIALKAVQGAITVPELRN
;
A
#
# COMPACT_ATOMS: atom_id res chain seq x y z
N MET A 1 5.24 3.69 25.72
CA MET A 1 5.97 3.08 24.58
C MET A 1 6.41 4.16 23.62
N LYS A 2 7.69 4.16 23.25
CA LYS A 2 8.27 5.04 22.22
C LYS A 2 8.33 4.31 20.89
N VAL A 3 7.81 4.94 19.85
CA VAL A 3 7.74 4.35 18.50
C VAL A 3 8.53 5.19 17.51
N LEU A 4 9.38 4.55 16.72
CA LEU A 4 10.05 5.16 15.58
C LEU A 4 9.38 4.66 14.28
N VAL A 5 8.90 5.57 13.44
CA VAL A 5 8.32 5.27 12.12
C VAL A 5 9.31 5.69 11.04
N LEU A 6 9.74 4.74 10.22
CA LEU A 6 10.65 4.98 9.09
C LEU A 6 9.87 5.19 7.80
N GLY A 7 10.15 6.30 7.13
CA GLY A 7 9.57 6.67 5.83
C GLY A 7 9.00 8.09 5.79
N PRO A 8 8.90 8.69 4.60
CA PRO A 8 8.48 10.07 4.42
C PRO A 8 7.06 10.25 3.88
N GLY A 9 6.33 9.16 3.61
CA GLY A 9 5.12 9.20 2.79
C GLY A 9 3.82 9.45 3.56
N GLY A 10 2.72 9.49 2.81
CA GLY A 10 1.37 9.63 3.35
C GLY A 10 0.95 8.45 4.22
N ARG A 11 1.35 7.24 3.84
CA ARG A 11 1.19 6.03 4.64
C ARG A 11 1.82 6.18 6.03
N GLU A 12 3.05 6.65 6.11
CA GLU A 12 3.75 6.86 7.38
C GLU A 12 3.05 7.93 8.21
N HIS A 13 2.59 9.01 7.62
CA HIS A 13 1.83 10.04 8.31
C HIS A 13 0.51 9.48 8.89
N ALA A 14 -0.21 8.66 8.13
CA ALA A 14 -1.43 7.99 8.61
C ALA A 14 -1.14 7.01 9.76
N ILE A 15 -0.03 6.26 9.69
CA ILE A 15 0.43 5.37 10.78
C ILE A 15 0.74 6.19 12.03
N ILE A 16 1.48 7.29 11.92
CA ILE A 16 1.83 8.19 13.04
C ILE A 16 0.57 8.71 13.72
N ARG A 17 -0.42 9.16 12.95
CA ARG A 17 -1.69 9.65 13.49
C ARG A 17 -2.49 8.54 14.19
N ALA A 18 -2.44 7.32 13.69
CA ALA A 18 -3.06 6.17 14.34
C ALA A 18 -2.34 5.79 15.65
N LEU A 19 -1.01 5.81 15.66
CA LEU A 19 -0.18 5.59 16.86
C LEU A 19 -0.43 6.64 17.94
N ALA A 20 -0.61 7.91 17.55
CA ALA A 20 -0.91 9.00 18.49
C ALA A 20 -2.25 8.83 19.23
N ARG A 21 -3.17 8.02 18.71
CA ARG A 21 -4.44 7.67 19.37
C ARG A 21 -4.32 6.51 20.36
N ASP A 22 -3.19 5.79 20.37
CA ASP A 22 -2.95 4.68 21.28
C ASP A 22 -2.50 5.20 22.65
N PRO A 23 -3.27 4.97 23.74
CA PRO A 23 -2.95 5.51 25.08
C PRO A 23 -1.65 4.94 25.67
N GLN A 24 -1.12 3.84 25.14
CA GLN A 24 0.16 3.29 25.60
C GLN A 24 1.37 3.85 24.81
N VAL A 25 1.13 4.55 23.72
CA VAL A 25 2.19 5.25 22.96
C VAL A 25 2.43 6.60 23.63
N THR A 26 3.61 6.79 24.17
CA THR A 26 3.99 8.01 24.89
C THR A 26 4.75 9.01 24.02
N GLU A 27 5.49 8.51 23.03
CA GLU A 27 6.25 9.30 22.07
C GLU A 27 6.24 8.60 20.71
N VAL A 28 6.07 9.38 19.64
CA VAL A 28 6.27 8.93 18.26
C VAL A 28 7.32 9.81 17.62
N HIS A 29 8.28 9.20 16.94
CA HIS A 29 9.29 9.87 16.13
C HIS A 29 9.22 9.37 14.70
N SER A 30 9.65 10.18 13.75
CA SER A 30 9.69 9.79 12.34
C SER A 30 11.04 10.09 11.71
N ALA A 31 11.43 9.31 10.71
CA ALA A 31 12.66 9.52 9.95
C ALA A 31 12.53 8.99 8.51
N PRO A 32 12.78 9.80 7.49
CA PRO A 32 13.09 11.22 7.56
C PRO A 32 11.85 12.11 7.79
N GLY A 33 10.60 11.58 7.63
CA GLY A 33 9.38 12.34 7.71
C GLY A 33 9.16 13.31 6.53
N ASN A 34 8.16 14.19 6.67
CA ASN A 34 7.83 15.26 5.73
C ASN A 34 7.31 16.49 6.48
N ALA A 35 6.92 17.54 5.76
CA ALA A 35 6.49 18.81 6.36
C ALA A 35 5.26 18.67 7.29
N GLY A 36 4.30 17.80 6.94
CA GLY A 36 3.13 17.54 7.79
C GLY A 36 3.46 16.67 8.99
N ILE A 37 4.25 15.62 8.80
CA ILE A 37 4.73 14.78 9.91
C ILE A 37 5.50 15.61 10.94
N ALA A 38 6.31 16.57 10.48
CA ALA A 38 7.08 17.45 11.36
C ALA A 38 6.21 18.41 12.22
N GLN A 39 4.95 18.61 11.83
CA GLN A 39 3.97 19.35 12.66
C GLN A 39 3.39 18.48 13.79
N ASP A 40 3.28 17.18 13.55
CA ASP A 40 2.67 16.24 14.49
C ASP A 40 3.70 15.64 15.47
N VAL A 41 4.92 15.30 15.01
CA VAL A 41 5.96 14.60 15.79
C VAL A 41 7.38 15.06 15.43
N PRO A 42 8.37 14.84 16.32
CA PRO A 42 9.77 15.06 15.98
C PRO A 42 10.23 14.23 14.80
N VAL A 43 10.94 14.86 13.86
CA VAL A 43 11.53 14.21 12.68
C VAL A 43 13.05 14.22 12.74
N HIS A 44 13.67 13.18 12.19
CA HIS A 44 15.11 12.99 12.21
C HIS A 44 15.64 12.75 10.80
N ALA A 45 16.64 13.52 10.40
CA ALA A 45 17.25 13.44 9.07
C ALA A 45 18.22 12.26 9.01
N ILE A 46 17.74 11.11 8.50
CA ILE A 46 18.58 9.95 8.16
C ILE A 46 18.19 9.42 6.78
N ASP A 47 19.06 8.61 6.19
CA ASP A 47 18.69 7.73 5.10
C ASP A 47 17.98 6.50 5.68
N ALA A 48 16.66 6.41 5.48
CA ALA A 48 15.86 5.29 5.98
C ALA A 48 16.25 3.93 5.36
N ASN A 49 16.98 3.92 4.24
CA ASN A 49 17.49 2.71 3.61
C ASN A 49 18.85 2.27 4.19
N ASN A 50 19.44 3.06 5.07
CA ASN A 50 20.73 2.76 5.69
C ASN A 50 20.52 2.06 7.04
N PRO A 51 20.85 0.74 7.16
CA PRO A 51 20.63 -0.01 8.39
C PRO A 51 21.37 0.55 9.60
N GLU A 52 22.59 1.04 9.44
CA GLU A 52 23.41 1.57 10.55
C GLU A 52 22.82 2.87 11.10
N GLN A 53 22.34 3.76 10.23
CA GLN A 53 21.69 5.00 10.65
C GLN A 53 20.37 4.72 11.36
N ALA A 54 19.57 3.76 10.88
CA ALA A 54 18.32 3.36 11.52
C ALA A 54 18.56 2.78 12.92
N VAL A 55 19.54 1.88 13.07
CA VAL A 55 19.92 1.30 14.37
C VAL A 55 20.45 2.36 15.32
N THR A 56 21.29 3.27 14.87
CA THR A 56 21.84 4.36 15.69
C THR A 56 20.72 5.24 16.23
N LEU A 57 19.80 5.68 15.34
CA LEU A 57 18.68 6.51 15.75
C LEU A 57 17.75 5.78 16.72
N ALA A 58 17.43 4.51 16.48
CA ALA A 58 16.58 3.72 17.38
C ALA A 58 17.18 3.60 18.79
N ARG A 59 18.52 3.49 18.90
CA ARG A 59 19.24 3.50 20.19
C ARG A 59 19.19 4.87 20.87
N GLU A 60 19.46 5.95 20.15
CA GLU A 60 19.42 7.31 20.68
C GLU A 60 18.05 7.67 21.26
N LEU A 61 16.99 7.23 20.58
CA LEU A 61 15.61 7.44 21.01
C LEU A 61 15.16 6.46 22.11
N ALA A 62 15.90 5.39 22.35
CA ALA A 62 15.47 4.25 23.16
C ALA A 62 14.10 3.73 22.71
N ALA A 63 13.95 3.48 21.40
CA ALA A 63 12.70 3.04 20.80
C ALA A 63 12.27 1.66 21.32
N ASP A 64 11.01 1.53 21.72
CA ASP A 64 10.41 0.25 22.10
C ASP A 64 9.93 -0.55 20.88
N LEU A 65 9.56 0.16 19.82
CA LEU A 65 9.07 -0.39 18.56
C LEU A 65 9.56 0.45 17.39
N VAL A 66 10.02 -0.20 16.33
CA VAL A 66 10.31 0.43 15.04
C VAL A 66 9.32 -0.09 13.99
N VAL A 67 8.64 0.83 13.31
CA VAL A 67 7.69 0.53 12.23
C VAL A 67 8.31 0.97 10.91
N ILE A 68 8.43 0.06 9.95
CA ILE A 68 8.98 0.37 8.63
C ILE A 68 7.83 0.53 7.65
N GLY A 69 7.68 1.74 7.09
CA GLY A 69 6.61 2.06 6.17
C GLY A 69 6.84 1.57 4.74
N PRO A 70 7.90 2.03 4.03
CA PRO A 70 8.12 1.72 2.62
C PRO A 70 8.87 0.39 2.41
N GLU A 71 8.84 -0.11 1.18
CA GLU A 71 9.48 -1.36 0.76
C GLU A 71 11.01 -1.28 0.67
N ALA A 72 11.55 -0.15 0.25
CA ALA A 72 12.98 -0.02 0.00
C ALA A 72 13.85 -0.32 1.23
N PRO A 73 13.57 0.22 2.43
CA PRO A 73 14.30 -0.16 3.64
C PRO A 73 14.18 -1.65 3.99
N LEU A 74 13.04 -2.28 3.71
CA LEU A 74 12.84 -3.71 3.97
C LEU A 74 13.80 -4.56 3.12
N VAL A 75 13.85 -4.28 1.82
CA VAL A 75 14.76 -4.97 0.88
C VAL A 75 16.23 -4.66 1.20
N ALA A 76 16.53 -3.46 1.71
CA ALA A 76 17.86 -3.07 2.14
C ALA A 76 18.33 -3.73 3.46
N GLY A 77 17.47 -4.50 4.15
CA GLY A 77 17.82 -5.24 5.35
C GLY A 77 17.75 -4.40 6.65
N VAL A 78 17.05 -3.28 6.64
CA VAL A 78 16.90 -2.42 7.83
C VAL A 78 16.20 -3.17 8.96
N SER A 79 15.16 -3.96 8.67
CA SER A 79 14.49 -4.81 9.66
C SER A 79 15.43 -5.81 10.31
N ASP A 80 16.28 -6.44 9.52
CA ASP A 80 17.22 -7.45 9.99
C ASP A 80 18.23 -6.82 10.96
N ALA A 81 18.84 -5.71 10.59
CA ALA A 81 19.80 -4.99 11.42
C ALA A 81 19.19 -4.49 12.75
N LEU A 82 17.96 -4.00 12.71
CA LEU A 82 17.26 -3.55 13.92
C LEU A 82 16.94 -4.71 14.85
N ARG A 83 16.50 -5.86 14.34
CA ARG A 83 16.26 -7.07 15.14
C ARG A 83 17.53 -7.62 15.74
N GLU A 84 18.63 -7.67 14.96
CA GLU A 84 19.94 -8.08 15.45
C GLU A 84 20.45 -7.15 16.55
N ALA A 85 20.11 -5.87 16.49
CA ALA A 85 20.40 -4.90 17.54
C ALA A 85 19.46 -4.98 18.76
N GLY A 86 18.47 -5.89 18.76
CA GLY A 86 17.56 -6.18 19.89
C GLY A 86 16.26 -5.37 19.91
N PHE A 87 15.92 -4.65 18.83
CA PHE A 87 14.67 -3.90 18.76
C PHE A 87 13.49 -4.76 18.34
N ALA A 88 12.29 -4.47 18.85
CA ALA A 88 11.05 -4.94 18.28
C ALA A 88 10.80 -4.18 16.96
N VAL A 89 10.57 -4.92 15.85
CA VAL A 89 10.42 -4.35 14.52
C VAL A 89 9.15 -4.87 13.87
N PHE A 90 8.30 -3.97 13.44
CA PHE A 90 7.17 -4.28 12.58
C PHE A 90 7.55 -3.97 11.12
N GLY A 91 7.82 -5.03 10.38
CA GLY A 91 8.29 -5.05 9.00
C GLY A 91 9.05 -6.36 8.75
N PRO A 92 8.86 -7.06 7.63
CA PRO A 92 9.50 -8.34 7.36
C PRO A 92 11.02 -8.20 7.20
N SER A 93 11.73 -9.34 7.32
CA SER A 93 13.15 -9.45 6.95
C SER A 93 13.33 -9.18 5.45
N ALA A 94 14.55 -8.87 5.01
CA ALA A 94 14.86 -8.73 3.59
C ALA A 94 14.48 -10.00 2.79
N ALA A 95 14.71 -11.17 3.36
CA ALA A 95 14.34 -12.45 2.74
C ALA A 95 12.82 -12.61 2.61
N ALA A 96 12.05 -12.25 3.64
CA ALA A 96 10.58 -12.31 3.58
C ALA A 96 9.99 -11.21 2.69
N ALA A 97 10.62 -10.04 2.63
CA ALA A 97 10.21 -8.94 1.75
C ALA A 97 10.36 -9.26 0.26
N GLN A 98 10.99 -10.37 -0.10
CA GLN A 98 11.02 -10.87 -1.49
C GLN A 98 9.61 -11.21 -2.03
N LEU A 99 8.60 -11.39 -1.19
CA LEU A 99 7.20 -11.47 -1.65
C LEU A 99 6.76 -10.23 -2.44
N GLU A 100 7.35 -9.04 -2.19
CA GLU A 100 7.19 -7.84 -3.01
C GLU A 100 8.39 -7.60 -3.93
N GLY A 101 9.60 -7.89 -3.46
CA GLY A 101 10.85 -7.63 -4.17
C GLY A 101 11.03 -8.43 -5.46
N SER A 102 10.39 -9.61 -5.57
CA SER A 102 10.39 -10.45 -6.77
C SER A 102 9.01 -11.07 -7.00
N LYS A 103 8.40 -10.74 -8.13
CA LYS A 103 7.12 -11.33 -8.54
C LYS A 103 7.25 -12.82 -8.86
N ALA A 104 8.39 -13.23 -9.42
CA ALA A 104 8.70 -14.64 -9.66
C ALA A 104 8.79 -15.41 -8.33
N PHE A 105 9.44 -14.86 -7.31
CA PHE A 105 9.48 -15.47 -5.98
C PHE A 105 8.07 -15.58 -5.37
N ALA A 106 7.26 -14.51 -5.46
CA ALA A 106 5.88 -14.55 -4.97
C ALA A 106 5.05 -15.63 -5.68
N LYS A 107 5.18 -15.78 -7.00
CA LYS A 107 4.53 -16.87 -7.76
C LYS A 107 4.95 -18.24 -7.30
N GLN A 108 6.24 -18.44 -7.06
CA GLN A 108 6.74 -19.73 -6.54
C GLN A 108 6.14 -20.04 -5.16
N VAL A 109 6.11 -19.07 -4.24
CA VAL A 109 5.49 -19.26 -2.91
C VAL A 109 4.01 -19.58 -3.03
N MET A 110 3.28 -18.87 -3.90
CA MET A 110 1.85 -19.12 -4.14
C MET A 110 1.60 -20.52 -4.71
N GLU A 111 2.42 -20.97 -5.66
CA GLU A 111 2.33 -22.32 -6.22
C GLU A 111 2.57 -23.40 -5.14
N GLU A 112 3.65 -23.27 -4.37
CA GLU A 112 4.00 -24.19 -3.29
C GLU A 112 2.95 -24.25 -2.17
N ALA A 113 2.24 -23.13 -1.93
CA ALA A 113 1.19 -23.02 -0.91
C ALA A 113 -0.22 -23.28 -1.47
N ASN A 114 -0.37 -23.61 -2.75
CA ASN A 114 -1.64 -23.77 -3.47
C ASN A 114 -2.55 -22.53 -3.35
N VAL A 115 -1.97 -21.35 -3.35
CA VAL A 115 -2.70 -20.07 -3.29
C VAL A 115 -3.26 -19.74 -4.67
N PRO A 116 -4.57 -19.43 -4.78
CA PRO A 116 -5.19 -19.09 -6.05
C PRO A 116 -4.68 -17.74 -6.60
N THR A 117 -4.09 -17.80 -7.79
CA THR A 117 -3.55 -16.64 -8.51
C THR A 117 -3.70 -16.83 -10.01
N ALA A 118 -3.32 -15.81 -10.81
CA ALA A 118 -3.21 -15.93 -12.25
C ALA A 118 -2.15 -16.97 -12.64
N ARG A 119 -2.41 -17.73 -13.70
CA ARG A 119 -1.34 -18.53 -14.32
C ARG A 119 -0.25 -17.58 -14.80
N ALA A 120 0.98 -17.97 -14.62
CA ALA A 120 2.12 -17.10 -14.90
C ALA A 120 3.26 -17.88 -15.56
N PHE A 121 4.06 -17.15 -16.33
CA PHE A 121 5.31 -17.63 -16.92
C PHE A 121 6.41 -16.58 -16.69
N VAL A 122 7.54 -17.02 -16.17
CA VAL A 122 8.72 -16.15 -15.99
C VAL A 122 9.56 -16.24 -17.26
N ALA A 123 9.72 -15.14 -17.97
CA ALA A 123 10.51 -15.06 -19.20
C ALA A 123 11.78 -14.24 -18.98
N THR A 124 12.88 -14.72 -19.55
CA THR A 124 14.20 -14.08 -19.55
C THR A 124 14.68 -13.72 -20.96
N THR A 125 13.92 -14.16 -21.97
CA THR A 125 14.22 -13.93 -23.40
C THR A 125 12.96 -13.52 -24.16
N GLU A 126 13.15 -12.82 -25.28
CA GLU A 126 12.06 -12.46 -26.17
C GLU A 126 11.25 -13.66 -26.67
N ALA A 127 11.93 -14.77 -27.00
CA ALA A 127 11.26 -15.98 -27.51
C ALA A 127 10.34 -16.59 -26.44
N GLU A 128 10.77 -16.65 -25.19
CA GLU A 128 9.97 -17.13 -24.06
C GLU A 128 8.78 -16.19 -23.81
N ALA A 129 9.01 -14.87 -23.86
CA ALA A 129 7.96 -13.89 -23.70
C ALA A 129 6.90 -13.99 -24.82
N ALA A 130 7.32 -14.10 -26.08
CA ALA A 130 6.42 -14.27 -27.21
C ALA A 130 5.56 -15.53 -27.08
N GLN A 131 6.16 -16.65 -26.66
CA GLN A 131 5.43 -17.90 -26.42
C GLN A 131 4.38 -17.77 -25.34
N ALA A 132 4.73 -17.13 -24.19
CA ALA A 132 3.80 -16.93 -23.08
C ALA A 132 2.63 -16.00 -23.47
N LEU A 133 2.90 -14.94 -24.22
CA LEU A 133 1.86 -14.05 -24.74
C LEU A 133 0.90 -14.81 -25.67
N ASP A 134 1.41 -15.69 -26.55
CA ASP A 134 0.57 -16.49 -27.45
C ASP A 134 -0.27 -17.54 -26.68
N GLU A 135 0.24 -18.06 -25.56
CA GLU A 135 -0.48 -19.01 -24.72
C GLU A 135 -1.63 -18.36 -23.94
N PHE A 136 -1.38 -17.20 -23.32
CA PHE A 136 -2.38 -16.56 -22.47
C PHE A 136 -3.40 -15.73 -23.26
N GLY A 137 -2.99 -15.13 -24.38
CA GLY A 137 -3.85 -14.27 -25.18
C GLY A 137 -4.11 -12.90 -24.56
N ALA A 138 -4.91 -12.09 -25.26
CA ALA A 138 -5.30 -10.76 -24.83
C ALA A 138 -6.47 -10.80 -23.80
N PRO A 139 -6.53 -9.84 -22.86
CA PRO A 139 -5.55 -8.78 -22.60
C PRO A 139 -4.22 -9.32 -22.09
N TYR A 140 -3.12 -8.82 -22.64
CA TYR A 140 -1.77 -9.24 -22.25
C TYR A 140 -1.33 -8.54 -20.96
N VAL A 141 -0.80 -9.32 -20.01
CA VAL A 141 -0.29 -8.80 -18.75
C VAL A 141 1.21 -9.12 -18.64
N VAL A 142 2.03 -8.08 -18.65
CA VAL A 142 3.49 -8.19 -18.55
C VAL A 142 3.96 -7.36 -17.37
N LYS A 143 4.65 -8.02 -16.43
CA LYS A 143 5.14 -7.39 -15.19
C LYS A 143 6.66 -7.50 -15.13
N ASP A 144 7.34 -6.39 -14.92
CA ASP A 144 8.75 -6.36 -14.56
C ASP A 144 8.95 -7.14 -13.23
N ASP A 145 9.93 -8.05 -13.20
CA ASP A 145 10.27 -8.82 -12.00
C ASP A 145 11.21 -8.01 -11.10
N GLY A 146 10.63 -7.12 -10.31
CA GLY A 146 11.37 -6.24 -9.42
C GLY A 146 10.48 -5.17 -8.77
N LEU A 147 11.11 -4.32 -7.96
CA LEU A 147 10.45 -3.15 -7.38
C LEU A 147 10.29 -2.09 -8.46
N ALA A 148 9.08 -1.83 -8.90
CA ALA A 148 8.79 -0.86 -9.96
C ALA A 148 7.76 0.20 -9.55
N ALA A 149 7.37 0.28 -8.28
CA ALA A 149 6.42 1.26 -7.74
C ALA A 149 5.13 1.40 -8.60
N GLY A 150 4.57 0.27 -9.04
CA GLY A 150 3.37 0.23 -9.90
C GLY A 150 3.60 0.59 -11.37
N LYS A 151 4.81 0.99 -11.76
CA LYS A 151 5.12 1.41 -13.15
C LYS A 151 5.66 0.29 -14.04
N GLY A 152 6.02 -0.85 -13.47
CA GLY A 152 6.55 -2.03 -14.17
C GLY A 152 5.50 -2.98 -14.70
N VAL A 153 4.21 -2.61 -14.73
CA VAL A 153 3.10 -3.45 -15.17
C VAL A 153 2.44 -2.83 -16.39
N VAL A 154 2.36 -3.62 -17.46
CA VAL A 154 1.61 -3.27 -18.68
C VAL A 154 0.46 -4.25 -18.85
N VAL A 155 -0.75 -3.73 -19.01
CA VAL A 155 -1.95 -4.47 -19.41
C VAL A 155 -2.44 -3.86 -20.72
N THR A 156 -2.50 -4.65 -21.80
CA THR A 156 -2.79 -4.13 -23.12
C THR A 156 -3.42 -5.19 -24.04
N GLU A 157 -4.29 -4.76 -24.93
CA GLU A 157 -4.81 -5.60 -26.03
C GLU A 157 -3.80 -5.73 -27.19
N ASN A 158 -2.76 -4.90 -27.20
CA ASN A 158 -1.75 -4.86 -28.25
C ASN A 158 -0.56 -5.78 -27.89
N ARG A 159 -0.41 -6.88 -28.65
CA ARG A 159 0.67 -7.85 -28.46
C ARG A 159 2.06 -7.26 -28.65
N ASP A 160 2.22 -6.38 -29.63
CA ASP A 160 3.53 -5.79 -29.94
C ASP A 160 3.96 -4.84 -28.82
N ALA A 161 3.03 -4.05 -28.25
CA ALA A 161 3.31 -3.22 -27.08
C ALA A 161 3.67 -4.06 -25.83
N ALA A 162 3.04 -5.21 -25.63
CA ALA A 162 3.38 -6.13 -24.57
C ALA A 162 4.82 -6.69 -24.73
N LEU A 163 5.17 -7.08 -25.96
CA LEU A 163 6.50 -7.61 -26.27
C LEU A 163 7.59 -6.52 -26.20
N GLU A 164 7.28 -5.30 -26.62
CA GLU A 164 8.17 -4.15 -26.48
C GLU A 164 8.51 -3.86 -25.01
N HIS A 165 7.50 -3.89 -24.14
CA HIS A 165 7.73 -3.75 -22.70
C HIS A 165 8.62 -4.85 -22.13
N ALA A 166 8.38 -6.12 -22.48
CA ALA A 166 9.22 -7.24 -22.06
C ALA A 166 10.67 -7.04 -22.54
N ASN A 167 10.88 -6.64 -23.79
CA ASN A 167 12.20 -6.37 -24.35
C ASN A 167 12.92 -5.22 -23.65
N ALA A 168 12.21 -4.18 -23.23
CA ALA A 168 12.79 -3.09 -22.46
C ALA A 168 13.29 -3.59 -21.09
N CYS A 169 12.56 -4.48 -20.42
CA CYS A 169 12.99 -5.11 -19.17
C CYS A 169 14.24 -6.00 -19.39
N PHE A 170 14.28 -6.79 -20.44
CA PHE A 170 15.47 -7.61 -20.78
C PHE A 170 16.70 -6.76 -21.08
N ALA A 171 16.52 -5.66 -21.82
CA ALA A 171 17.62 -4.74 -22.10
C ALA A 171 18.18 -4.07 -20.85
N ALA A 172 17.38 -3.92 -19.80
CA ALA A 172 17.79 -3.46 -18.48
C ALA A 172 18.44 -4.57 -17.62
N GLY A 173 18.52 -5.80 -18.14
CA GLY A 173 19.11 -6.95 -17.43
C GLY A 173 18.16 -7.66 -16.47
N GLY A 174 16.84 -7.36 -16.55
CA GLY A 174 15.79 -7.98 -15.76
C GLY A 174 15.10 -9.17 -16.45
N SER A 175 14.12 -9.74 -15.75
CA SER A 175 13.16 -10.72 -16.25
C SER A 175 11.74 -10.14 -16.17
N VAL A 176 10.80 -10.81 -16.80
CA VAL A 176 9.38 -10.44 -16.71
C VAL A 176 8.54 -11.63 -16.27
N VAL A 177 7.45 -11.33 -15.57
CA VAL A 177 6.38 -12.28 -15.29
C VAL A 177 5.21 -11.95 -16.22
N ILE A 178 4.85 -12.89 -17.09
CA ILE A 178 3.71 -12.79 -18.00
C ILE A 178 2.58 -13.62 -17.41
N GLU A 179 1.40 -13.01 -17.30
CA GLU A 179 0.25 -13.61 -16.63
C GLU A 179 -0.99 -13.63 -17.53
N GLU A 180 -1.87 -14.59 -17.26
CA GLU A 180 -3.23 -14.50 -17.74
C GLU A 180 -3.94 -13.30 -17.12
N PHE A 181 -4.83 -12.65 -17.86
CA PHE A 181 -5.64 -11.57 -17.35
C PHE A 181 -6.69 -12.08 -16.35
N LEU A 182 -6.82 -11.42 -15.21
CA LEU A 182 -7.87 -11.68 -14.22
C LEU A 182 -9.00 -10.69 -14.41
N ASP A 183 -10.23 -11.21 -14.61
CA ASP A 183 -11.45 -10.41 -14.70
C ASP A 183 -11.90 -9.93 -13.29
N GLY A 184 -12.85 -8.99 -13.27
CA GLY A 184 -13.49 -8.52 -12.05
C GLY A 184 -12.78 -7.37 -11.32
N PRO A 185 -13.44 -6.82 -10.28
CA PRO A 185 -12.93 -5.67 -9.53
C PRO A 185 -11.77 -6.06 -8.62
N GLU A 186 -10.83 -5.13 -8.48
CA GLU A 186 -9.68 -5.28 -7.58
C GLU A 186 -10.05 -4.88 -6.15
N VAL A 187 -9.38 -5.54 -5.20
CA VAL A 187 -9.51 -5.32 -3.75
C VAL A 187 -8.14 -5.37 -3.11
N SER A 188 -7.89 -4.44 -2.20
CA SER A 188 -6.72 -4.45 -1.31
C SER A 188 -7.12 -4.95 0.07
N LEU A 189 -6.48 -6.02 0.55
CA LEU A 189 -6.65 -6.50 1.92
C LEU A 189 -5.30 -6.54 2.64
N PHE A 190 -5.19 -5.78 3.72
CA PHE A 190 -4.05 -5.89 4.61
C PHE A 190 -4.26 -7.00 5.62
N VAL A 191 -3.26 -7.83 5.78
CA VAL A 191 -3.24 -8.89 6.78
C VAL A 191 -2.00 -8.70 7.65
N ILE A 192 -2.21 -8.38 8.93
CA ILE A 192 -1.12 -8.33 9.91
C ILE A 192 -0.69 -9.75 10.23
N SER A 193 0.62 -10.00 10.17
CA SER A 193 1.21 -11.29 10.51
C SER A 193 2.29 -11.12 11.58
N ASP A 194 2.31 -12.05 12.52
CA ASP A 194 3.35 -12.19 13.54
C ASP A 194 4.38 -13.29 13.22
N GLY A 195 4.35 -13.80 11.98
CA GLY A 195 5.15 -14.92 11.50
C GLY A 195 4.45 -16.27 11.55
N LYS A 196 3.32 -16.35 12.25
CA LYS A 196 2.51 -17.55 12.40
C LYS A 196 1.00 -17.26 12.29
N ASN A 197 0.53 -16.32 13.11
CA ASN A 197 -0.87 -15.90 13.13
C ASN A 197 -1.11 -14.77 12.14
N VAL A 198 -2.34 -14.67 11.67
CA VAL A 198 -2.77 -13.67 10.69
C VAL A 198 -4.05 -12.97 11.17
N LEU A 199 -4.10 -11.65 10.98
CA LEU A 199 -5.20 -10.81 11.40
C LEU A 199 -5.58 -9.83 10.29
N PRO A 200 -6.77 -9.97 9.66
CA PRO A 200 -7.18 -9.08 8.57
C PRO A 200 -7.57 -7.70 9.08
N LEU A 201 -7.24 -6.68 8.29
CA LEU A 201 -7.82 -5.34 8.41
C LEU A 201 -9.07 -5.20 7.53
N SER A 202 -9.66 -4.00 7.48
CA SER A 202 -10.81 -3.73 6.62
C SER A 202 -10.40 -3.72 5.14
N PRO A 203 -11.10 -4.43 4.23
CA PRO A 203 -10.85 -4.34 2.80
C PRO A 203 -11.01 -2.91 2.28
N ALA A 204 -10.17 -2.54 1.32
CA ALA A 204 -10.22 -1.26 0.65
C ALA A 204 -10.12 -1.42 -0.87
N GLN A 205 -10.52 -0.42 -1.62
CA GLN A 205 -10.31 -0.34 -3.06
C GLN A 205 -9.54 0.92 -3.39
N ASP A 206 -8.46 0.79 -4.15
CA ASP A 206 -7.64 1.88 -4.65
C ASP A 206 -7.95 2.23 -6.11
N PHE A 207 -7.43 3.36 -6.57
CA PHE A 207 -7.59 3.89 -7.92
C PHE A 207 -6.21 4.16 -8.53
N LYS A 208 -5.73 3.23 -9.35
CA LYS A 208 -4.34 3.20 -9.82
C LYS A 208 -4.04 4.13 -10.99
N ARG A 209 -5.04 4.49 -11.80
CA ARG A 209 -4.85 5.36 -12.97
C ARG A 209 -4.90 6.82 -12.59
N ILE A 210 -4.15 7.66 -13.32
CA ILE A 210 -4.03 9.09 -13.01
C ILE A 210 -5.30 9.88 -13.32
N PHE A 211 -6.07 9.48 -14.33
CA PHE A 211 -7.27 10.21 -14.79
C PHE A 211 -8.56 9.49 -14.43
N ASP A 212 -9.65 10.24 -14.40
CA ASP A 212 -11.00 9.73 -14.24
C ASP A 212 -11.30 8.60 -15.22
N ASN A 213 -12.24 7.73 -14.87
CA ASN A 213 -12.65 6.55 -15.64
C ASN A 213 -11.52 5.52 -15.87
N ASP A 214 -10.53 5.49 -14.99
CA ASP A 214 -9.37 4.61 -15.06
C ASP A 214 -8.58 4.77 -16.36
N GLU A 215 -8.40 6.02 -16.80
CA GLU A 215 -7.62 6.39 -17.96
C GLU A 215 -6.21 6.87 -17.60
N GLY A 216 -5.33 6.93 -18.59
CA GLY A 216 -3.95 7.38 -18.44
C GLY A 216 -3.03 6.32 -17.83
N PRO A 217 -1.78 6.71 -17.51
CA PRO A 217 -0.79 5.79 -16.92
C PRO A 217 -1.11 5.36 -15.49
N ASN A 218 -0.54 4.23 -15.09
CA ASN A 218 -0.55 3.78 -13.70
C ASN A 218 0.21 4.73 -12.80
N THR A 219 -0.24 4.82 -11.55
CA THR A 219 0.35 5.63 -10.48
C THR A 219 0.59 4.76 -9.24
N GLY A 220 1.02 5.36 -8.15
CA GLY A 220 1.04 4.72 -6.84
C GLY A 220 -0.34 4.57 -6.18
N GLY A 221 -1.39 5.12 -6.78
CA GLY A 221 -2.76 5.22 -6.27
C GLY A 221 -3.20 6.66 -6.10
N MET A 222 -4.41 6.98 -6.58
CA MET A 222 -4.98 8.33 -6.58
C MET A 222 -6.11 8.52 -5.55
N GLY A 223 -6.35 7.51 -4.74
CA GLY A 223 -7.34 7.52 -3.68
C GLY A 223 -7.78 6.11 -3.31
N ALA A 224 -8.51 5.99 -2.23
CA ALA A 224 -9.07 4.73 -1.77
C ALA A 224 -10.32 4.95 -0.93
N TYR A 225 -11.07 3.89 -0.70
CA TYR A 225 -12.20 3.89 0.23
C TYR A 225 -12.37 2.54 0.92
N THR A 226 -13.03 2.54 2.07
CA THR A 226 -13.31 1.38 2.91
C THR A 226 -14.49 1.67 3.84
N PRO A 227 -15.36 0.69 4.21
CA PRO A 227 -15.40 -0.70 3.78
C PRO A 227 -15.94 -0.86 2.36
N LEU A 228 -15.95 -2.08 1.84
CA LEU A 228 -16.45 -2.43 0.52
C LEU A 228 -17.75 -3.25 0.65
N ASP A 229 -18.88 -2.57 0.68
CA ASP A 229 -20.20 -3.21 0.91
C ASP A 229 -20.65 -4.12 -0.24
N TRP A 230 -20.00 -4.03 -1.41
CA TRP A 230 -20.28 -4.85 -2.59
C TRP A 230 -19.57 -6.20 -2.59
N LEU A 231 -18.68 -6.45 -1.63
CA LEU A 231 -17.96 -7.73 -1.54
C LEU A 231 -18.94 -8.87 -1.18
N PRO A 232 -18.70 -10.07 -1.74
CA PRO A 232 -19.43 -11.26 -1.34
C PRO A 232 -19.31 -11.53 0.16
N GLU A 233 -20.38 -12.06 0.76
CA GLU A 233 -20.33 -12.54 2.15
C GLU A 233 -19.23 -13.59 2.33
N GLY A 234 -18.47 -13.52 3.44
CA GLY A 234 -17.36 -14.42 3.72
C GLY A 234 -16.09 -14.16 2.94
N PHE A 235 -16.01 -13.07 2.15
CA PHE A 235 -14.84 -12.72 1.36
C PHE A 235 -13.54 -12.68 2.18
N VAL A 236 -13.54 -12.00 3.32
CA VAL A 236 -12.35 -11.87 4.18
C VAL A 236 -11.93 -13.22 4.72
N ASP A 237 -12.88 -14.04 5.18
CA ASP A 237 -12.59 -15.39 5.69
C ASP A 237 -12.01 -16.28 4.59
N GLU A 238 -12.52 -16.20 3.36
CA GLU A 238 -11.98 -16.92 2.21
C GLU A 238 -10.53 -16.51 1.93
N VAL A 239 -10.22 -15.21 1.95
CA VAL A 239 -8.85 -14.71 1.74
C VAL A 239 -7.91 -15.19 2.85
N ILE A 240 -8.36 -15.15 4.10
CA ILE A 240 -7.54 -15.65 5.23
C ILE A 240 -7.25 -17.13 5.07
N GLU A 241 -8.25 -17.96 4.79
CA GLU A 241 -8.07 -19.43 4.76
C GLU A 241 -7.37 -19.91 3.50
N LYS A 242 -7.62 -19.31 2.33
CA LYS A 242 -7.07 -19.80 1.06
C LYS A 242 -5.81 -19.06 0.60
N ILE A 243 -5.53 -17.88 1.13
CA ILE A 243 -4.45 -17.01 0.65
C ILE A 243 -3.47 -16.65 1.76
N ALA A 244 -3.91 -15.91 2.78
CA ALA A 244 -2.98 -15.34 3.75
C ALA A 244 -2.35 -16.41 4.65
N ARG A 245 -3.15 -17.25 5.28
CA ARG A 245 -2.67 -18.32 6.17
C ARG A 245 -1.72 -19.30 5.46
N PRO A 246 -2.05 -19.84 4.28
CA PRO A 246 -1.14 -20.71 3.55
C PRO A 246 0.17 -20.02 3.14
N THR A 247 0.11 -18.74 2.72
CA THR A 247 1.30 -17.95 2.38
C THR A 247 2.23 -17.79 3.58
N ILE A 248 1.69 -17.35 4.73
CA ILE A 248 2.47 -17.15 5.96
C ILE A 248 3.06 -18.46 6.47
N ALA A 249 2.28 -19.54 6.46
CA ALA A 249 2.77 -20.87 6.83
C ALA A 249 3.93 -21.32 5.92
N ARG A 250 3.78 -21.11 4.60
CA ARG A 250 4.84 -21.49 3.64
C ARG A 250 6.10 -20.66 3.83
N MET A 251 5.98 -19.36 4.11
CA MET A 251 7.15 -18.52 4.41
C MET A 251 7.87 -19.00 5.68
N ALA A 252 7.15 -19.40 6.71
CA ALA A 252 7.73 -19.98 7.93
C ALA A 252 8.45 -21.31 7.64
N GLU A 253 7.84 -22.21 6.86
CA GLU A 253 8.45 -23.49 6.43
C GLU A 253 9.73 -23.30 5.62
N ARG A 254 9.81 -22.23 4.83
CA ARG A 254 11.02 -21.86 4.08
C ARG A 254 12.12 -21.25 4.98
N GLY A 255 11.87 -21.08 6.26
CA GLY A 255 12.81 -20.45 7.22
C GLY A 255 12.87 -18.94 7.12
N THR A 256 11.91 -18.31 6.46
CA THR A 256 11.78 -16.86 6.30
C THR A 256 10.41 -16.37 6.80
N PRO A 257 10.13 -16.51 8.12
CA PRO A 257 8.83 -16.12 8.66
C PRO A 257 8.55 -14.64 8.36
N PHE A 258 7.30 -14.35 8.00
CA PHE A 258 6.88 -13.01 7.61
C PHE A 258 6.22 -12.30 8.81
N VAL A 259 6.88 -11.28 9.34
CA VAL A 259 6.37 -10.43 10.43
C VAL A 259 6.15 -9.02 9.89
N GLY A 260 4.90 -8.59 9.78
CA GLY A 260 4.56 -7.31 9.17
C GLY A 260 3.17 -7.32 8.56
N VAL A 261 2.92 -6.45 7.59
CA VAL A 261 1.70 -6.46 6.78
C VAL A 261 1.94 -7.20 5.48
N LEU A 262 1.22 -8.30 5.29
CA LEU A 262 1.02 -8.90 3.97
C LEU A 262 -0.12 -8.13 3.30
N PHE A 263 0.20 -7.30 2.33
CA PHE A 263 -0.78 -6.66 1.46
C PHE A 263 -1.16 -7.68 0.38
N CYS A 264 -2.41 -8.08 0.38
CA CYS A 264 -2.99 -8.92 -0.66
C CYS A 264 -3.70 -8.04 -1.68
N GLY A 265 -3.11 -7.85 -2.87
CA GLY A 265 -3.78 -7.30 -4.04
C GLY A 265 -4.58 -8.41 -4.71
N LEU A 266 -5.89 -8.27 -4.74
CA LEU A 266 -6.83 -9.33 -5.10
C LEU A 266 -7.73 -8.90 -6.26
N ALA A 267 -8.19 -9.87 -7.05
CA ALA A 267 -9.30 -9.71 -7.97
C ALA A 267 -10.46 -10.64 -7.56
N VAL A 268 -11.68 -10.10 -7.58
CA VAL A 268 -12.91 -10.88 -7.37
C VAL A 268 -13.39 -11.36 -8.73
N THR A 269 -12.89 -12.54 -9.13
CA THR A 269 -13.05 -13.04 -10.50
C THR A 269 -14.24 -13.99 -10.66
N SER A 270 -14.59 -14.30 -11.92
CA SER A 270 -15.54 -15.36 -12.25
C SER A 270 -15.11 -16.78 -11.81
N ARG A 271 -13.85 -16.93 -11.36
CA ARG A 271 -13.27 -18.18 -10.83
C ARG A 271 -12.99 -18.11 -9.32
N GLY A 272 -13.62 -17.17 -8.60
CA GLY A 272 -13.38 -16.88 -7.19
C GLY A 272 -12.27 -15.84 -6.98
N VAL A 273 -11.88 -15.63 -5.72
CA VAL A 273 -10.85 -14.66 -5.36
C VAL A 273 -9.48 -15.15 -5.79
N ARG A 274 -8.70 -14.28 -6.43
CA ARG A 274 -7.34 -14.58 -6.90
C ARG A 274 -6.38 -13.46 -6.56
N VAL A 275 -5.14 -13.86 -6.21
CA VAL A 275 -4.07 -12.90 -5.95
C VAL A 275 -3.57 -12.31 -7.27
N ILE A 276 -3.51 -10.98 -7.33
CA ILE A 276 -2.84 -10.20 -8.37
C ILE A 276 -1.36 -10.05 -8.02
N GLU A 277 -1.10 -9.64 -6.76
CA GLU A 277 0.25 -9.44 -6.23
C GLU A 277 0.24 -9.43 -4.70
N PHE A 278 1.40 -9.66 -4.10
CA PHE A 278 1.66 -9.35 -2.70
C PHE A 278 2.58 -8.13 -2.59
N ASN A 279 2.32 -7.30 -1.58
CA ASN A 279 3.30 -6.33 -1.11
C ASN A 279 3.64 -6.62 0.36
N ALA A 280 4.86 -6.26 0.77
CA ALA A 280 5.44 -6.64 2.06
C ALA A 280 5.27 -5.56 3.13
N ARG A 281 4.35 -4.64 2.92
CA ARG A 281 4.14 -3.44 3.75
C ARG A 281 2.72 -2.91 3.60
N PHE A 282 2.35 -1.96 4.44
CA PHE A 282 1.11 -1.20 4.26
C PHE A 282 1.04 -0.55 2.87
N GLY A 283 -0.14 -0.54 2.26
CA GLY A 283 -0.40 0.16 1.00
C GLY A 283 -0.44 1.68 1.16
N ASP A 284 -0.30 2.39 0.08
CA ASP A 284 -0.44 3.83 -0.02
C ASP A 284 -1.15 4.16 -1.34
N PRO A 285 -2.41 4.63 -1.36
CA PRO A 285 -3.07 5.38 -0.29
C PRO A 285 -4.04 4.60 0.62
N GLU A 286 -4.22 3.30 0.52
CA GLU A 286 -5.25 2.56 1.25
C GLU A 286 -5.12 2.69 2.78
N THR A 287 -3.89 2.78 3.30
CA THR A 287 -3.62 2.92 4.74
C THR A 287 -4.29 4.15 5.34
N GLN A 288 -4.33 5.25 4.60
CA GLN A 288 -4.94 6.50 5.02
C GLN A 288 -6.43 6.31 5.34
N ALA A 289 -7.17 5.62 4.47
CA ALA A 289 -8.58 5.33 4.67
C ALA A 289 -8.80 4.23 5.74
N VAL A 290 -8.04 3.14 5.69
CA VAL A 290 -8.20 1.99 6.60
C VAL A 290 -7.91 2.39 8.05
N LEU A 291 -6.79 3.06 8.32
CA LEU A 291 -6.42 3.46 9.67
C LEU A 291 -7.28 4.60 10.22
N ALA A 292 -7.91 5.43 9.38
CA ALA A 292 -8.87 6.43 9.83
C ALA A 292 -10.06 5.78 10.58
N ARG A 293 -10.44 4.56 10.21
CA ARG A 293 -11.52 3.78 10.82
C ARG A 293 -11.07 2.87 11.96
N LEU A 294 -9.78 2.57 12.09
CA LEU A 294 -9.32 1.64 13.12
C LEU A 294 -9.40 2.28 14.52
N ARG A 295 -10.16 1.66 15.43
CA ARG A 295 -10.27 2.05 16.84
C ARG A 295 -9.37 1.24 17.76
N THR A 296 -9.04 0.01 17.38
CA THR A 296 -8.06 -0.81 18.11
C THR A 296 -6.72 -0.05 18.21
N PRO A 297 -6.11 0.02 19.41
CA PRO A 297 -4.83 0.69 19.61
C PRO A 297 -3.74 0.11 18.71
N LEU A 298 -3.24 0.89 17.75
CA LEU A 298 -2.33 0.40 16.71
C LEU A 298 -0.96 0.02 17.28
N GLY A 299 -0.41 0.82 18.19
CA GLY A 299 0.92 0.58 18.72
C GLY A 299 1.03 -0.75 19.46
N GLN A 300 0.03 -1.08 20.28
CA GLN A 300 -0.05 -2.37 20.96
C GLN A 300 -0.16 -3.54 20.00
N LEU A 301 -0.98 -3.38 18.96
CA LEU A 301 -1.19 -4.39 17.92
C LEU A 301 0.11 -4.68 17.16
N LEU A 302 0.82 -3.64 16.72
CA LEU A 302 2.08 -3.78 15.97
C LEU A 302 3.20 -4.33 16.85
N LEU A 303 3.23 -3.97 18.16
CA LEU A 303 4.19 -4.52 19.11
C LEU A 303 3.94 -6.01 19.33
N ALA A 304 2.69 -6.42 19.55
CA ALA A 304 2.33 -7.84 19.67
C ALA A 304 2.72 -8.64 18.44
N ALA A 305 2.42 -8.11 17.25
CA ALA A 305 2.83 -8.73 15.99
C ALA A 305 4.35 -8.89 15.88
N SER A 306 5.11 -7.86 16.24
CA SER A 306 6.59 -7.88 16.19
C SER A 306 7.23 -8.92 17.13
N ARG A 307 6.49 -9.36 18.15
CA ARG A 307 6.93 -10.33 19.16
C ARG A 307 6.38 -11.75 18.96
N GLY A 308 5.54 -11.96 17.95
CA GLY A 308 4.88 -13.25 17.74
C GLY A 308 3.76 -13.53 18.76
N GLU A 309 3.10 -12.50 19.26
CA GLU A 309 2.15 -12.55 20.38
C GLU A 309 0.70 -12.22 19.97
N ILE A 310 0.35 -12.27 18.66
CA ILE A 310 -1.04 -12.10 18.24
C ILE A 310 -1.86 -13.30 18.71
N ALA A 311 -2.88 -13.05 19.55
CA ALA A 311 -3.80 -14.11 19.97
C ALA A 311 -4.75 -14.48 18.81
N GLU A 312 -5.07 -15.77 18.66
CA GLU A 312 -5.94 -16.29 17.59
C GLU A 312 -7.37 -15.72 17.66
N ASP A 313 -7.81 -15.34 18.84
CA ASP A 313 -9.13 -14.75 19.10
C ASP A 313 -9.14 -13.22 19.05
N THR A 314 -8.02 -12.58 18.68
CA THR A 314 -7.96 -11.13 18.53
C THR A 314 -9.03 -10.62 17.57
N ARG A 315 -9.78 -9.62 18.01
CA ARG A 315 -10.77 -8.92 17.19
C ARG A 315 -10.46 -7.44 17.15
N LEU A 316 -10.56 -6.86 15.96
CA LEU A 316 -10.34 -5.44 15.77
C LEU A 316 -11.65 -4.66 15.93
N GLU A 317 -11.54 -3.51 16.56
CA GLU A 317 -12.64 -2.55 16.69
C GLU A 317 -12.53 -1.48 15.61
N TRP A 318 -13.66 -1.19 14.97
CA TRP A 318 -13.73 -0.26 13.86
C TRP A 318 -14.71 0.87 14.13
N ASP A 319 -14.41 2.06 13.64
CA ASP A 319 -15.40 3.11 13.46
C ASP A 319 -16.45 2.59 12.44
N PRO A 320 -17.74 2.67 12.74
CA PRO A 320 -18.78 2.18 11.83
C PRO A 320 -18.93 3.03 10.56
N ARG A 321 -18.38 4.25 10.57
CA ARG A 321 -18.41 5.15 9.42
C ARG A 321 -17.53 4.64 8.28
N THR A 322 -17.82 5.11 7.08
CA THR A 322 -17.03 4.88 5.87
C THR A 322 -15.90 5.90 5.79
N ALA A 323 -14.77 5.52 5.22
CA ALA A 323 -13.67 6.41 4.93
C ALA A 323 -13.43 6.50 3.41
N VAL A 324 -13.15 7.70 2.95
CA VAL A 324 -12.68 7.99 1.59
C VAL A 324 -11.44 8.85 1.70
N ASP A 325 -10.41 8.55 0.93
CA ASP A 325 -9.28 9.44 0.73
C ASP A 325 -9.08 9.78 -0.75
N VAL A 326 -8.76 11.02 -1.02
CA VAL A 326 -8.46 11.54 -2.36
C VAL A 326 -7.03 12.06 -2.36
N VAL A 327 -6.22 11.50 -3.25
CA VAL A 327 -4.82 11.93 -3.42
C VAL A 327 -4.76 13.15 -4.32
N MET A 328 -4.01 14.16 -3.90
CA MET A 328 -3.64 15.31 -4.69
C MET A 328 -2.18 15.19 -5.11
N ALA A 329 -1.92 15.23 -6.40
CA ALA A 329 -0.60 15.03 -6.99
C ALA A 329 -0.07 16.31 -7.64
N ALA A 330 1.26 16.40 -7.74
CA ALA A 330 1.96 17.50 -8.40
C ALA A 330 1.79 17.42 -9.93
N GLU A 331 2.01 18.56 -10.61
CA GLU A 331 2.07 18.61 -12.07
C GLU A 331 3.10 17.61 -12.62
N ASN A 332 2.76 16.99 -13.74
CA ASN A 332 3.52 15.96 -14.46
C ASN A 332 3.56 14.57 -13.79
N TYR A 333 3.03 14.39 -12.57
CA TYR A 333 2.91 13.05 -12.00
C TYR A 333 1.98 12.16 -12.87
N PRO A 334 2.29 10.87 -13.13
CA PRO A 334 3.34 10.02 -12.55
C PRO A 334 4.72 10.10 -13.23
N GLY A 335 4.92 11.02 -14.16
CA GLY A 335 6.23 11.36 -14.69
C GLY A 335 7.10 12.09 -13.68
N THR A 336 8.05 12.91 -14.14
CA THR A 336 8.88 13.75 -13.25
C THR A 336 8.02 14.88 -12.69
N PRO A 337 7.73 14.89 -11.37
CA PRO A 337 6.84 15.88 -10.80
C PRO A 337 7.51 17.25 -10.71
N ARG A 338 6.72 18.31 -10.93
CA ARG A 338 7.14 19.66 -10.58
C ARG A 338 7.14 19.81 -9.05
N LYS A 339 8.17 20.44 -8.50
CA LYS A 339 8.36 20.65 -7.06
C LYS A 339 8.53 22.13 -6.75
N GLY A 340 8.20 22.51 -5.51
CA GLY A 340 8.40 23.85 -4.99
C GLY A 340 7.18 24.75 -5.13
N ASP A 341 6.02 24.24 -5.54
CA ASP A 341 4.77 25.01 -5.63
C ASP A 341 4.19 25.20 -4.22
N ALA A 342 3.89 26.44 -3.86
CA ALA A 342 3.29 26.78 -2.56
C ALA A 342 1.88 26.20 -2.44
N ILE A 343 1.61 25.52 -1.34
CA ILE A 343 0.31 24.89 -1.05
C ILE A 343 -0.50 25.84 -0.17
N ALA A 344 -1.67 26.24 -0.64
CA ALA A 344 -2.61 27.08 0.10
C ALA A 344 -3.86 26.29 0.53
N GLY A 345 -4.51 26.72 1.60
CA GLY A 345 -5.82 26.21 2.01
C GLY A 345 -5.81 24.97 2.90
N LEU A 346 -4.65 24.54 3.40
CA LEU A 346 -4.53 23.38 4.30
C LEU A 346 -5.39 23.53 5.57
N GLU A 347 -5.39 24.73 6.17
CA GLU A 347 -6.21 25.02 7.35
C GLU A 347 -7.69 24.94 7.03
N ASN A 348 -8.12 25.54 5.90
CA ASN A 348 -9.52 25.50 5.46
C ASN A 348 -10.00 24.07 5.22
N ALA A 349 -9.16 23.20 4.66
CA ALA A 349 -9.50 21.79 4.47
C ALA A 349 -9.64 21.05 5.81
N SER A 350 -8.80 21.39 6.79
CA SER A 350 -8.86 20.80 8.13
C SER A 350 -10.07 21.27 8.95
N ASP A 351 -10.67 22.42 8.60
CA ASP A 351 -11.90 22.93 9.21
C ASP A 351 -13.17 22.21 8.70
N VAL A 352 -13.09 21.49 7.59
CA VAL A 352 -14.21 20.66 7.10
C VAL A 352 -14.49 19.53 8.09
N PRO A 353 -15.73 19.37 8.58
CA PRO A 353 -16.06 18.34 9.56
C PRO A 353 -15.71 16.92 9.10
N ASN A 354 -15.06 16.14 9.97
CA ASN A 354 -14.62 14.76 9.73
C ASN A 354 -13.54 14.60 8.63
N VAL A 355 -12.92 15.68 8.22
CA VAL A 355 -11.81 15.71 7.26
C VAL A 355 -10.49 15.92 7.97
N HIS A 356 -9.46 15.25 7.50
CA HIS A 356 -8.07 15.54 7.85
C HIS A 356 -7.17 15.38 6.64
N VAL A 357 -6.09 16.16 6.61
CA VAL A 357 -5.12 16.14 5.53
C VAL A 357 -3.88 15.36 5.98
N VAL A 358 -3.47 14.42 5.16
CA VAL A 358 -2.27 13.61 5.32
C VAL A 358 -1.24 14.07 4.31
N HIS A 359 -0.04 14.39 4.77
CA HIS A 359 1.06 14.84 3.92
C HIS A 359 1.89 13.66 3.40
N ALA A 360 2.27 13.73 2.13
CA ALA A 360 3.21 12.84 1.49
C ALA A 360 4.41 13.65 0.97
N GLY A 361 4.47 13.98 -0.29
CA GLY A 361 5.55 14.75 -0.89
C GLY A 361 5.45 16.25 -0.59
N THR A 362 5.69 16.64 0.65
CA THR A 362 5.71 18.04 1.08
C THR A 362 7.02 18.41 1.76
N ALA A 363 7.43 19.67 1.63
CA ALA A 363 8.59 20.25 2.31
C ALA A 363 8.25 21.66 2.80
N VAL A 364 9.13 22.21 3.64
CA VAL A 364 9.03 23.61 4.10
C VAL A 364 10.02 24.46 3.29
N ALA A 365 9.53 25.57 2.73
CA ALA A 365 10.33 26.57 2.05
C ALA A 365 10.03 27.95 2.64
N GLY A 366 10.92 28.48 3.48
CA GLY A 366 10.66 29.67 4.27
C GLY A 366 9.54 29.41 5.28
N GLU A 367 8.45 30.14 5.16
CA GLU A 367 7.24 29.99 6.01
C GLU A 367 6.14 29.15 5.31
N GLU A 368 6.36 28.71 4.08
CA GLU A 368 5.35 28.03 3.28
C GLU A 368 5.60 26.52 3.23
N ILE A 369 4.52 25.75 3.13
CA ILE A 369 4.56 24.34 2.75
C ILE A 369 4.47 24.27 1.23
N VAL A 370 5.40 23.51 0.63
CA VAL A 370 5.51 23.38 -0.83
C VAL A 370 5.46 21.92 -1.26
N THR A 371 5.15 21.71 -2.54
CA THR A 371 5.21 20.39 -3.17
C THR A 371 6.67 19.92 -3.23
N ALA A 372 6.92 18.64 -2.90
CA ALA A 372 8.25 18.01 -2.89
C ALA A 372 8.27 16.58 -3.42
N GLY A 373 7.17 16.10 -3.98
CA GLY A 373 7.05 14.75 -4.51
C GLY A 373 5.93 14.64 -5.54
N GLY A 374 5.71 13.44 -6.05
CA GLY A 374 4.66 13.17 -7.04
C GLY A 374 3.27 13.22 -6.41
N ARG A 375 2.98 12.31 -5.47
CA ARG A 375 1.80 12.41 -4.60
C ARG A 375 2.16 13.35 -3.45
N VAL A 376 1.34 14.37 -3.25
CA VAL A 376 1.65 15.50 -2.36
C VAL A 376 0.86 15.41 -1.07
N LEU A 377 -0.45 15.24 -1.19
CA LEU A 377 -1.40 15.16 -0.07
C LEU A 377 -2.41 14.04 -0.30
N ALA A 378 -3.01 13.56 0.79
CA ALA A 378 -4.23 12.78 0.76
C ALA A 378 -5.26 13.45 1.68
N VAL A 379 -6.44 13.74 1.14
CA VAL A 379 -7.55 14.31 1.90
C VAL A 379 -8.47 13.16 2.32
N VAL A 380 -8.50 12.89 3.62
CA VAL A 380 -9.21 11.75 4.20
C VAL A 380 -10.45 12.24 4.92
N ALA A 381 -11.58 11.62 4.63
CA ALA A 381 -12.85 11.96 5.26
C ALA A 381 -13.59 10.73 5.78
N LEU A 382 -14.32 10.90 6.89
CA LEU A 382 -15.26 9.92 7.43
C LEU A 382 -16.69 10.41 7.23
N GLY A 383 -17.61 9.51 6.89
CA GLY A 383 -19.03 9.79 6.76
C GLY A 383 -19.90 8.61 7.14
N ASP A 384 -21.12 8.85 7.57
CA ASP A 384 -22.08 7.78 7.93
C ASP A 384 -22.46 6.92 6.71
N THR A 385 -22.33 7.48 5.52
CA THR A 385 -22.45 6.78 4.24
C THR A 385 -21.24 7.05 3.35
N LEU A 386 -21.01 6.19 2.37
CA LEU A 386 -19.93 6.38 1.38
C LEU A 386 -20.09 7.70 0.61
N ALA A 387 -21.32 8.08 0.27
CA ALA A 387 -21.60 9.36 -0.39
C ALA A 387 -21.20 10.54 0.48
N GLN A 388 -21.55 10.54 1.77
CA GLN A 388 -21.18 11.61 2.70
C GLN A 388 -19.67 11.69 2.92
N ALA A 389 -18.98 10.56 3.07
CA ALA A 389 -17.52 10.53 3.19
C ALA A 389 -16.86 11.10 1.93
N ARG A 390 -17.36 10.71 0.75
CA ARG A 390 -16.87 11.23 -0.53
C ARG A 390 -17.08 12.73 -0.66
N ASP A 391 -18.29 13.22 -0.38
CA ASP A 391 -18.61 14.63 -0.49
C ASP A 391 -17.72 15.47 0.44
N ALA A 392 -17.52 15.04 1.69
CA ALA A 392 -16.63 15.70 2.63
C ALA A 392 -15.16 15.68 2.18
N ALA A 393 -14.67 14.58 1.62
CA ALA A 393 -13.31 14.50 1.08
C ALA A 393 -13.11 15.51 -0.05
N TYR A 394 -14.05 15.63 -0.98
CA TYR A 394 -13.97 16.59 -2.07
C TYR A 394 -14.16 18.05 -1.63
N GLU A 395 -14.94 18.31 -0.59
CA GLU A 395 -14.99 19.63 0.04
C GLU A 395 -13.60 20.03 0.55
N GLY A 396 -12.91 19.14 1.23
CA GLY A 396 -11.51 19.35 1.65
C GLY A 396 -10.56 19.53 0.48
N VAL A 397 -10.67 18.71 -0.57
CA VAL A 397 -9.85 18.84 -1.80
C VAL A 397 -10.01 20.22 -2.43
N HIS A 398 -11.24 20.70 -2.57
CA HIS A 398 -11.52 21.99 -3.19
C HIS A 398 -11.04 23.20 -2.37
N ALA A 399 -10.81 23.02 -1.07
CA ALA A 399 -10.23 24.06 -0.21
C ALA A 399 -8.71 24.22 -0.44
N ILE A 400 -8.03 23.21 -0.98
CA ILE A 400 -6.57 23.19 -1.17
C ILE A 400 -6.22 23.56 -2.61
N THR A 401 -5.21 24.40 -2.79
CA THR A 401 -4.75 24.81 -4.13
C THR A 401 -3.23 24.95 -4.21
N TRP A 402 -2.68 24.57 -5.34
CA TRP A 402 -1.34 24.95 -5.85
C TRP A 402 -1.35 24.88 -7.36
N GLU A 403 -0.36 25.47 -8.01
CA GLU A 403 -0.28 25.50 -9.48
C GLU A 403 -0.02 24.08 -10.02
N GLY A 404 -0.87 23.62 -10.95
CA GLY A 404 -0.75 22.30 -11.57
C GLY A 404 -1.18 21.13 -10.68
N ALA A 405 -1.94 21.35 -9.60
CA ALA A 405 -2.50 20.29 -8.78
C ALA A 405 -3.36 19.33 -9.60
N GLN A 406 -3.15 18.04 -9.44
CA GLN A 406 -3.89 16.96 -10.11
C GLN A 406 -4.60 16.09 -9.07
N TYR A 407 -5.84 15.76 -9.33
CA TYR A 407 -6.61 14.77 -8.55
C TYR A 407 -7.73 14.20 -9.42
N ARG A 408 -8.20 13.01 -9.08
CA ARG A 408 -9.37 12.40 -9.73
C ARG A 408 -10.66 12.93 -9.10
N THR A 409 -11.70 13.05 -9.89
CA THR A 409 -13.02 13.49 -9.43
C THR A 409 -13.99 12.33 -9.18
N ASP A 410 -13.61 11.11 -9.53
CA ASP A 410 -14.44 9.92 -9.52
C ASP A 410 -14.09 8.89 -8.42
N ILE A 411 -13.25 9.25 -7.44
CA ILE A 411 -12.90 8.35 -6.32
C ILE A 411 -14.18 7.90 -5.60
N ALA A 412 -14.36 6.58 -5.47
CA ALA A 412 -15.53 5.91 -4.89
C ALA A 412 -16.88 6.11 -5.63
N LEU A 413 -16.92 6.86 -6.74
CA LEU A 413 -18.17 7.23 -7.41
C LEU A 413 -18.96 6.01 -7.89
N LYS A 414 -18.30 5.04 -8.53
CA LYS A 414 -18.97 3.81 -9.00
C LYS A 414 -19.59 3.02 -7.85
N ALA A 415 -18.93 2.99 -6.69
CA ALA A 415 -19.46 2.32 -5.50
C ALA A 415 -20.68 3.06 -4.92
N VAL A 416 -20.63 4.40 -4.83
CA VAL A 416 -21.78 5.22 -4.43
C VAL A 416 -22.99 4.99 -5.33
N GLN A 417 -22.75 4.81 -6.63
CA GLN A 417 -23.79 4.57 -7.62
C GLN A 417 -24.27 3.11 -7.70
N GLY A 418 -23.66 2.19 -6.94
CA GLY A 418 -23.94 0.76 -7.04
C GLY A 418 -23.56 0.15 -8.40
N ALA A 419 -22.57 0.75 -9.06
CA ALA A 419 -22.16 0.37 -10.43
C ALA A 419 -20.99 -0.60 -10.47
N ILE A 420 -20.50 -1.10 -9.31
CA ILE A 420 -19.46 -2.12 -9.28
C ILE A 420 -20.08 -3.48 -9.55
N THR A 421 -19.60 -4.15 -10.59
CA THR A 421 -20.09 -5.47 -10.97
C THR A 421 -19.07 -6.55 -10.57
N VAL A 422 -19.51 -7.49 -9.75
CA VAL A 422 -18.74 -8.71 -9.44
C VAL A 422 -19.16 -9.79 -10.44
N PRO A 423 -18.21 -10.44 -11.14
CA PRO A 423 -18.53 -11.52 -12.08
C PRO A 423 -19.24 -12.68 -11.38
N GLU A 424 -20.21 -13.30 -12.06
CA GLU A 424 -20.84 -14.53 -11.57
C GLU A 424 -19.81 -15.67 -11.60
N LEU A 425 -19.84 -16.51 -10.55
CA LEU A 425 -18.97 -17.68 -10.48
C LEU A 425 -19.27 -18.65 -11.62
N ARG A 426 -18.26 -18.99 -12.39
CA ARG A 426 -18.34 -20.04 -13.40
C ARG A 426 -18.16 -21.40 -12.71
N ASN A 427 -19.15 -22.27 -12.87
CA ASN A 427 -19.10 -23.67 -12.39
C ASN A 427 -18.04 -24.49 -13.15
#